data_3df68f10eab8523f14d4803733b01b2c
#
_entry.id   3df68f10eab8523f14d4803733b01b2c
#
_cell.length_a   1.000
_cell.length_b   1.000
_cell.length_c   1.000
_cell.angle_alpha   90.00
_cell.angle_beta   90.00
_cell.angle_gamma   90.00
#
_symmetry.space_group_name_H-M   'P 1'
#
loop_
_entity.id
_entity.type
_entity.pdbx_description
1 polymer ?
#
loop_
_entity_poly.entity_id
_entity_poly.type
_entity_poly.pdbx_seq_one_letter_code
_entity_poly.pdbx_strand_id
1 'polypeptide(L)'
;GKKRKVIKTIPFSSANKYSGIIFEDGAYILGAPEFGLLDKFDSFQESISHYTEEGYRVLVFGVSPEVPEGKTLKEGIEPLAAVLLMNKIREEAPQTFAYFKEQGVEVKVISGDNPLTVSETARAAGIPNAQQYVDARTLKTDSDIEEAVQTYTVFGRVLPEQKSQFVKALKKQGRTVAMTGDGVNDVLALKEADCSIAMASGSEAAMQAAQVV
;
A
#
# COMPACT_ATOMS: atom_id res chain seq x y z
N GLY A 1 18.96 -10.22 28.29
CA GLY A 1 19.21 -8.77 28.18
C GLY A 1 18.45 -8.01 29.25
N LYS A 2 18.99 -6.88 29.71
CA LYS A 2 18.28 -6.02 30.68
C LYS A 2 16.98 -5.55 30.05
N LYS A 3 15.84 -5.71 30.74
CA LYS A 3 14.57 -5.12 30.33
C LYS A 3 14.69 -3.59 30.42
N ARG A 4 14.56 -2.90 29.29
CA ARG A 4 14.49 -1.43 29.24
C ARG A 4 13.09 -0.99 29.67
N LYS A 5 13.00 0.11 30.39
CA LYS A 5 11.72 0.68 30.78
C LYS A 5 11.17 1.54 29.66
N VAL A 6 10.00 1.19 29.17
CA VAL A 6 9.27 2.00 28.16
C VAL A 6 8.69 3.23 28.87
N ILE A 7 9.00 4.41 28.36
CA ILE A 7 8.43 5.68 28.84
C ILE A 7 7.15 5.99 28.07
N LYS A 8 7.18 5.83 26.72
CA LYS A 8 6.06 6.16 25.86
C LYS A 8 6.11 5.31 24.58
N THR A 9 4.96 4.99 24.02
CA THR A 9 4.83 4.41 22.68
C THR A 9 4.25 5.43 21.71
N ILE A 10 4.73 5.40 20.47
CA ILE A 10 4.18 6.17 19.36
C ILE A 10 3.49 5.14 18.45
N PRO A 11 2.14 5.09 18.44
CA PRO A 11 1.42 4.15 17.60
C PRO A 11 1.61 4.50 16.12
N PHE A 12 1.54 3.49 15.26
CA PHE A 12 1.55 3.70 13.81
C PHE A 12 0.38 4.58 13.39
N SER A 13 0.62 5.49 12.47
CA SER A 13 -0.44 6.22 11.78
C SER A 13 -0.16 6.26 10.27
N SER A 14 -1.22 6.20 9.48
CA SER A 14 -1.12 6.27 8.02
C SER A 14 -0.56 7.61 7.53
N ALA A 15 -0.71 8.68 8.34
CA ALA A 15 -0.18 10.00 8.02
C ALA A 15 1.33 10.08 8.22
N ASN A 16 1.85 9.43 9.28
CA ASN A 16 3.27 9.52 9.64
C ASN A 16 4.10 8.40 9.04
N LYS A 17 3.46 7.26 8.70
CA LYS A 17 4.10 6.07 8.13
C LYS A 17 5.20 5.46 9.01
N TYR A 18 5.17 5.74 10.32
CA TYR A 18 6.08 5.14 11.30
C TYR A 18 5.38 4.87 12.64
N SER A 19 6.01 4.03 13.45
CA SER A 19 5.73 3.81 14.87
C SER A 19 7.03 3.92 15.67
N GLY A 20 6.94 4.07 16.99
CA GLY A 20 8.14 4.19 17.80
C GLY A 20 7.94 3.87 19.27
N ILE A 21 9.05 3.67 19.96
CA ILE A 21 9.12 3.45 21.41
C ILE A 21 10.17 4.37 21.99
N ILE A 22 9.81 5.07 23.05
CA ILE A 22 10.69 5.97 23.81
C ILE A 22 11.11 5.25 25.08
N PHE A 23 12.42 5.11 25.27
CA PHE A 23 13.08 4.63 26.48
C PHE A 23 13.82 5.79 27.18
N GLU A 24 14.43 5.52 28.34
CA GLU A 24 15.24 6.51 29.06
C GLU A 24 16.51 6.92 28.28
N ASP A 25 16.98 6.05 27.40
CA ASP A 25 18.23 6.21 26.62
C ASP A 25 18.00 6.60 25.16
N GLY A 26 16.77 6.88 24.73
CA GLY A 26 16.46 7.35 23.38
C GLY A 26 15.13 6.90 22.82
N ALA A 27 14.82 7.42 21.65
CA ALA A 27 13.63 7.05 20.89
C ALA A 27 14.01 6.14 19.71
N TYR A 28 13.32 5.03 19.58
CA TYR A 28 13.51 4.06 18.50
C TYR A 28 12.30 4.08 17.58
N ILE A 29 12.55 4.19 16.29
CA ILE A 29 11.54 4.38 15.25
C ILE A 29 11.62 3.23 14.26
N LEU A 30 10.46 2.75 13.83
CA LEU A 30 10.29 1.81 12.72
C LEU A 30 9.26 2.38 11.76
N GLY A 31 9.62 2.56 10.50
CA GLY A 31 8.71 3.14 9.52
C GLY A 31 9.19 3.06 8.08
N ALA A 32 8.42 3.66 7.19
CA ALA A 32 8.80 3.78 5.79
C ALA A 32 10.05 4.66 5.65
N PRO A 33 11.02 4.28 4.79
CA PRO A 33 12.30 4.98 4.66
C PRO A 33 12.14 6.47 4.38
N GLU A 34 11.22 6.85 3.50
CA GLU A 34 10.98 8.24 3.10
C GLU A 34 10.56 9.13 4.27
N PHE A 35 9.87 8.56 5.26
CA PHE A 35 9.37 9.28 6.44
C PHE A 35 10.28 9.17 7.67
N GLY A 36 11.13 8.15 7.70
CA GLY A 36 12.07 7.94 8.78
C GLY A 36 13.41 8.63 8.56
N LEU A 37 13.94 8.57 7.36
CA LEU A 37 15.27 9.05 7.03
C LEU A 37 15.32 10.53 6.61
N LEU A 38 14.20 11.08 6.11
CA LEU A 38 14.07 12.46 5.64
C LEU A 38 15.20 12.83 4.64
N ASP A 39 16.08 13.75 5.04
CA ASP A 39 17.23 14.22 4.26
C ASP A 39 18.29 13.15 3.97
N LYS A 40 18.32 12.07 4.77
CA LYS A 40 19.22 10.92 4.57
C LYS A 40 18.65 9.88 3.61
N PHE A 41 17.41 10.05 3.14
CA PHE A 41 16.72 9.05 2.32
C PHE A 41 17.44 8.75 1.01
N ASP A 42 17.90 9.77 0.30
CA ASP A 42 18.53 9.60 -1.02
C ASP A 42 19.79 8.73 -0.96
N SER A 43 20.61 8.90 0.08
CA SER A 43 21.81 8.07 0.28
C SER A 43 21.48 6.62 0.67
N PHE A 44 20.34 6.39 1.31
CA PHE A 44 19.89 5.06 1.70
C PHE A 44 19.11 4.34 0.59
N GLN A 45 18.42 5.10 -0.25
CA GLN A 45 17.61 4.60 -1.35
C GLN A 45 18.41 3.71 -2.30
N GLU A 46 19.61 4.10 -2.65
CA GLU A 46 20.49 3.32 -3.53
C GLU A 46 20.77 1.93 -2.94
N SER A 47 20.96 1.84 -1.63
CA SER A 47 21.24 0.59 -0.92
C SER A 47 20.03 -0.36 -0.82
N ILE A 48 18.81 0.16 -0.94
CA ILE A 48 17.57 -0.62 -0.78
C ILE A 48 16.80 -0.80 -2.08
N SER A 49 17.19 -0.12 -3.17
CA SER A 49 16.45 -0.14 -4.43
C SER A 49 16.27 -1.56 -4.98
N HIS A 50 17.31 -2.38 -4.95
CA HIS A 50 17.25 -3.76 -5.45
C HIS A 50 16.23 -4.62 -4.67
N TYR A 51 16.07 -4.42 -3.36
CA TYR A 51 15.04 -5.15 -2.59
C TYR A 51 13.63 -4.72 -2.98
N THR A 52 13.44 -3.43 -3.27
CA THR A 52 12.14 -2.92 -3.77
C THR A 52 11.82 -3.48 -5.15
N GLU A 53 12.83 -3.60 -6.03
CA GLU A 53 12.71 -4.22 -7.36
C GLU A 53 12.40 -5.73 -7.28
N GLU A 54 12.88 -6.41 -6.24
CA GLU A 54 12.54 -7.80 -5.94
C GLU A 54 11.15 -7.98 -5.27
N GLY A 55 10.41 -6.88 -5.04
CA GLY A 55 9.07 -6.90 -4.46
C GLY A 55 9.01 -6.86 -2.93
N TYR A 56 10.14 -6.59 -2.26
CA TYR A 56 10.13 -6.40 -0.81
C TYR A 56 9.59 -5.03 -0.44
N ARG A 57 8.76 -5.01 0.59
CA ARG A 57 8.45 -3.79 1.33
C ARG A 57 9.56 -3.56 2.33
N VAL A 58 10.24 -2.43 2.19
CA VAL A 58 11.35 -2.06 3.06
C VAL A 58 10.85 -1.11 4.15
N LEU A 59 11.17 -1.43 5.40
CA LEU A 59 11.05 -0.50 6.52
C LEU A 59 12.44 -0.22 7.06
N VAL A 60 12.63 0.98 7.63
CA VAL A 60 13.85 1.35 8.33
C VAL A 60 13.60 1.35 9.84
N PHE A 61 14.50 0.73 10.57
CA PHE A 61 14.58 0.80 12.03
C PHE A 61 15.80 1.62 12.43
N GLY A 62 15.63 2.55 13.34
CA GLY A 62 16.73 3.41 13.76
C GLY A 62 16.44 4.18 15.05
N VAL A 63 17.43 4.97 15.46
CA VAL A 63 17.35 5.84 16.62
C VAL A 63 17.04 7.25 16.16
N SER A 64 16.04 7.88 16.77
CA SER A 64 15.76 9.30 16.56
C SER A 64 16.72 10.13 17.42
N PRO A 65 17.41 11.13 16.84
CA PRO A 65 18.26 12.04 17.61
C PRO A 65 17.47 12.88 18.62
N GLU A 66 16.20 13.11 18.34
CA GLU A 66 15.28 13.79 19.25
C GLU A 66 14.10 12.89 19.64
N VAL A 67 13.51 13.17 20.81
CA VAL A 67 12.23 12.56 21.19
C VAL A 67 11.14 13.18 20.34
N PRO A 68 10.42 12.39 19.51
CA PRO A 68 9.40 12.96 18.63
C PRO A 68 8.28 13.63 19.41
N GLU A 69 8.13 14.93 19.23
CA GLU A 69 7.04 15.74 19.76
C GLU A 69 6.01 15.97 18.64
N GLY A 70 4.95 15.17 18.59
CA GLY A 70 3.91 15.32 17.58
C GLY A 70 3.92 14.24 16.48
N LYS A 71 3.43 14.59 15.28
CA LYS A 71 3.13 13.63 14.22
C LYS A 71 4.27 13.42 13.22
N THR A 72 5.23 14.32 13.12
CA THR A 72 6.33 14.26 12.15
C THR A 72 7.67 14.30 12.87
N LEU A 73 8.66 13.58 12.34
CA LEU A 73 10.05 13.72 12.74
C LEU A 73 10.57 15.06 12.21
N LYS A 74 11.36 15.77 13.01
CA LYS A 74 12.03 17.01 12.60
C LYS A 74 13.34 16.73 11.89
N GLU A 75 14.03 15.65 12.32
CA GLU A 75 15.27 15.17 11.75
C GLU A 75 15.16 13.70 11.39
N GLY A 76 15.91 13.27 10.36
CA GLY A 76 15.99 11.87 9.95
C GLY A 76 16.65 11.00 11.03
N ILE A 77 16.12 9.81 11.24
CA ILE A 77 16.68 8.84 12.19
C ILE A 77 18.07 8.37 11.75
N GLU A 78 18.88 7.94 12.72
CA GLU A 78 20.11 7.18 12.45
C GLU A 78 19.71 5.70 12.19
N PRO A 79 19.87 5.19 10.94
CA PRO A 79 19.44 3.85 10.61
C PRO A 79 20.32 2.80 11.29
N LEU A 80 19.68 1.82 11.92
CA LEU A 80 20.34 0.66 12.51
C LEU A 80 20.14 -0.61 11.68
N ALA A 81 18.97 -0.73 11.04
CA ALA A 81 18.63 -1.89 10.22
C ALA A 81 17.56 -1.56 9.18
N ALA A 82 17.62 -2.25 8.05
CA ALA A 82 16.50 -2.38 7.12
C ALA A 82 15.70 -3.65 7.47
N VAL A 83 14.39 -3.54 7.54
CA VAL A 83 13.48 -4.66 7.73
C VAL A 83 12.79 -4.93 6.40
N LEU A 84 13.06 -6.10 5.84
CA LEU A 84 12.52 -6.52 4.56
C LEU A 84 11.27 -7.38 4.81
N LEU A 85 10.14 -6.96 4.29
CA LEU A 85 8.88 -7.67 4.37
C LEU A 85 8.48 -8.14 2.98
N MET A 86 8.14 -9.40 2.86
CA MET A 86 7.59 -9.97 1.63
C MET A 86 6.25 -10.64 1.96
N ASN A 87 5.23 -10.28 1.21
CA ASN A 87 3.97 -10.98 1.30
C ASN A 87 4.08 -12.31 0.57
N LYS A 88 3.84 -13.41 1.30
CA LYS A 88 3.75 -14.72 0.66
C LYS A 88 2.49 -14.75 -0.23
N ILE A 89 2.70 -14.90 -1.53
CA ILE A 89 1.59 -15.11 -2.46
C ILE A 89 0.95 -16.45 -2.13
N ARG A 90 -0.38 -16.48 -2.12
CA ARG A 90 -1.14 -17.73 -1.94
C ARG A 90 -0.88 -18.65 -3.12
N GLU A 91 -0.70 -19.94 -2.86
CA GLU A 91 -0.38 -20.94 -3.89
C GLU A 91 -1.46 -21.03 -4.99
N GLU A 92 -2.72 -20.76 -4.61
CA GLU A 92 -3.87 -20.81 -5.51
C GLU A 92 -4.03 -19.52 -6.35
N ALA A 93 -3.33 -18.43 -6.03
CA ALA A 93 -3.52 -17.13 -6.69
C ALA A 93 -3.30 -17.19 -8.22
N PRO A 94 -2.22 -17.80 -8.75
CA PRO A 94 -2.01 -17.88 -10.20
C PRO A 94 -3.13 -18.62 -10.92
N GLN A 95 -3.64 -19.71 -10.33
CA GLN A 95 -4.74 -20.49 -10.90
C GLN A 95 -6.05 -19.68 -10.90
N THR A 96 -6.30 -18.92 -9.81
CA THR A 96 -7.49 -18.07 -9.70
C THR A 96 -7.49 -16.97 -10.75
N PHE A 97 -6.35 -16.30 -10.96
CA PHE A 97 -6.25 -15.24 -11.97
C PHE A 97 -6.26 -15.78 -13.40
N ALA A 98 -5.73 -16.98 -13.64
CA ALA A 98 -5.88 -17.67 -14.91
C ALA A 98 -7.36 -17.95 -15.22
N TYR A 99 -8.11 -18.44 -14.24
CA TYR A 99 -9.55 -18.67 -14.38
C TYR A 99 -10.30 -17.37 -14.69
N PHE A 100 -10.03 -16.27 -14.00
CA PHE A 100 -10.65 -14.97 -14.32
C PHE A 100 -10.39 -14.55 -15.76
N LYS A 101 -9.15 -14.71 -16.24
CA LYS A 101 -8.79 -14.41 -17.61
C LYS A 101 -9.59 -15.28 -18.62
N GLU A 102 -9.74 -16.59 -18.36
CA GLU A 102 -10.54 -17.51 -19.18
C GLU A 102 -12.02 -17.10 -19.23
N GLN A 103 -12.55 -16.55 -18.12
CA GLN A 103 -13.92 -16.02 -18.05
C GLN A 103 -14.06 -14.61 -18.64
N GLY A 104 -13.00 -14.04 -19.22
CA GLY A 104 -13.04 -12.70 -19.80
C GLY A 104 -13.07 -11.57 -18.74
N VAL A 105 -12.72 -11.88 -17.50
CA VAL A 105 -12.64 -10.88 -16.41
C VAL A 105 -11.26 -10.22 -16.43
N GLU A 106 -11.26 -8.90 -16.57
CA GLU A 106 -10.05 -8.08 -16.47
C GLU A 106 -9.80 -7.67 -15.02
N VAL A 107 -8.61 -7.97 -14.50
CA VAL A 107 -8.24 -7.63 -13.13
C VAL A 107 -7.46 -6.32 -13.10
N LYS A 108 -7.85 -5.41 -12.22
CA LYS A 108 -7.13 -4.16 -11.90
C LYS A 108 -6.68 -4.21 -10.44
N VAL A 109 -5.47 -3.78 -10.15
CA VAL A 109 -4.92 -3.74 -8.79
C VAL A 109 -4.81 -2.30 -8.34
N ILE A 110 -5.46 -1.96 -7.23
CA ILE A 110 -5.52 -0.59 -6.70
C ILE A 110 -4.95 -0.61 -5.27
N SER A 111 -3.78 0.01 -5.06
CA SER A 111 -3.06 -0.03 -3.79
C SER A 111 -2.54 1.34 -3.38
N GLY A 112 -2.46 1.58 -2.07
CA GLY A 112 -1.76 2.73 -1.51
C GLY A 112 -0.24 2.58 -1.45
N ASP A 113 0.30 1.39 -1.77
CA ASP A 113 1.73 1.10 -1.72
C ASP A 113 2.47 1.57 -2.98
N ASN A 114 3.79 1.45 -2.96
CA ASN A 114 4.65 1.82 -4.09
C ASN A 114 4.25 1.05 -5.37
N PRO A 115 4.05 1.71 -6.52
CA PRO A 115 3.54 1.08 -7.74
C PRO A 115 4.44 -0.05 -8.26
N LEU A 116 5.75 0.06 -8.15
CA LEU A 116 6.68 -1.00 -8.57
C LEU A 116 6.52 -2.24 -7.67
N THR A 117 6.48 -2.06 -6.35
CA THR A 117 6.27 -3.17 -5.41
C THR A 117 4.93 -3.88 -5.65
N VAL A 118 3.87 -3.11 -5.91
CA VAL A 118 2.54 -3.66 -6.23
C VAL A 118 2.56 -4.42 -7.55
N SER A 119 3.24 -3.88 -8.57
CA SER A 119 3.42 -4.51 -9.89
C SER A 119 4.14 -5.86 -9.77
N GLU A 120 5.25 -5.92 -9.03
CA GLU A 120 5.99 -7.17 -8.82
C GLU A 120 5.17 -8.21 -8.04
N THR A 121 4.43 -7.78 -7.02
CA THR A 121 3.51 -8.66 -6.28
C THR A 121 2.39 -9.19 -7.19
N ALA A 122 1.80 -8.34 -8.01
CA ALA A 122 0.75 -8.71 -8.95
C ALA A 122 1.27 -9.68 -10.03
N ARG A 123 2.50 -9.45 -10.52
CA ARG A 123 3.18 -10.33 -11.47
C ARG A 123 3.43 -11.72 -10.85
N ALA A 124 3.94 -11.75 -9.63
CA ALA A 124 4.17 -13.00 -8.91
C ALA A 124 2.87 -13.76 -8.61
N ALA A 125 1.76 -13.05 -8.42
CA ALA A 125 0.43 -13.64 -8.28
C ALA A 125 -0.18 -14.13 -9.59
N GLY A 126 0.45 -13.90 -10.76
CA GLY A 126 -0.03 -14.33 -12.06
C GLY A 126 -1.06 -13.40 -12.71
N ILE A 127 -1.18 -12.15 -12.25
CA ILE A 127 -2.09 -11.17 -12.87
C ILE A 127 -1.54 -10.75 -14.24
N PRO A 128 -2.34 -10.90 -15.33
CA PRO A 128 -1.92 -10.49 -16.68
C PRO A 128 -1.61 -8.98 -16.73
N ASN A 129 -0.58 -8.62 -17.51
CA ASN A 129 -0.18 -7.24 -17.77
C ASN A 129 0.18 -6.44 -16.50
N ALA A 130 0.59 -7.11 -15.41
CA ALA A 130 0.96 -6.46 -14.15
C ALA A 130 2.13 -5.46 -14.31
N GLN A 131 2.96 -5.59 -15.34
CA GLN A 131 4.03 -4.63 -15.69
C GLN A 131 3.50 -3.27 -16.17
N GLN A 132 2.22 -3.18 -16.53
CA GLN A 132 1.56 -1.92 -16.87
C GLN A 132 1.08 -1.24 -15.58
N TYR A 133 1.95 -0.49 -14.95
CA TYR A 133 1.66 0.20 -13.70
C TYR A 133 1.81 1.71 -13.80
N VAL A 134 1.12 2.43 -12.91
CA VAL A 134 1.19 3.89 -12.82
C VAL A 134 1.18 4.34 -11.35
N ASP A 135 1.85 5.46 -11.08
CA ASP A 135 1.75 6.19 -9.81
C ASP A 135 0.50 7.08 -9.85
N ALA A 136 -0.52 6.73 -9.06
CA ALA A 136 -1.79 7.45 -9.06
C ALA A 136 -1.68 8.92 -8.65
N ARG A 137 -0.56 9.33 -8.04
CA ARG A 137 -0.30 10.75 -7.75
C ARG A 137 -0.10 11.60 -9.01
N THR A 138 0.20 10.99 -10.15
CA THR A 138 0.31 11.67 -11.44
C THR A 138 -1.04 11.95 -12.09
N LEU A 139 -2.09 11.23 -11.70
CA LEU A 139 -3.45 11.35 -12.21
C LEU A 139 -4.18 12.46 -11.46
N LYS A 140 -4.32 13.62 -12.09
CA LYS A 140 -4.85 14.84 -11.44
C LYS A 140 -6.29 15.13 -11.76
N THR A 141 -6.78 14.65 -12.91
CA THR A 141 -8.13 14.91 -13.41
C THR A 141 -8.90 13.60 -13.60
N ASP A 142 -10.22 13.69 -13.66
CA ASP A 142 -11.05 12.54 -13.99
C ASP A 142 -10.72 11.98 -15.38
N SER A 143 -10.33 12.85 -16.33
CA SER A 143 -9.87 12.42 -17.66
C SER A 143 -8.59 11.58 -17.59
N ASP A 144 -7.63 11.96 -16.74
CA ASP A 144 -6.41 11.17 -16.55
C ASP A 144 -6.74 9.78 -16.01
N ILE A 145 -7.71 9.70 -15.09
CA ILE A 145 -8.17 8.42 -14.52
C ILE A 145 -8.89 7.57 -15.57
N GLU A 146 -9.77 8.18 -16.37
CA GLU A 146 -10.51 7.51 -17.46
C GLU A 146 -9.58 6.92 -18.53
N GLU A 147 -8.48 7.58 -18.85
CA GLU A 147 -7.44 7.08 -19.76
C GLU A 147 -6.58 6.01 -19.08
N ALA A 148 -6.21 6.24 -17.83
CA ALA A 148 -5.35 5.35 -17.08
C ALA A 148 -5.99 3.96 -16.86
N VAL A 149 -7.30 3.87 -16.58
CA VAL A 149 -7.97 2.58 -16.38
C VAL A 149 -8.04 1.73 -17.65
N GLN A 150 -7.87 2.34 -18.83
CA GLN A 150 -7.77 1.59 -20.10
C GLN A 150 -6.35 1.06 -20.32
N THR A 151 -5.34 1.81 -19.89
CA THR A 151 -3.94 1.56 -20.23
C THR A 151 -3.24 0.70 -19.18
N TYR A 152 -3.51 0.95 -17.90
CA TYR A 152 -2.77 0.32 -16.80
C TYR A 152 -3.58 -0.77 -16.09
N THR A 153 -2.85 -1.76 -15.59
CA THR A 153 -3.38 -2.85 -14.78
C THR A 153 -3.19 -2.58 -13.28
N VAL A 154 -2.07 -1.91 -12.93
CA VAL A 154 -1.68 -1.69 -11.54
C VAL A 154 -1.61 -0.20 -11.24
N PHE A 155 -2.25 0.22 -10.16
CA PHE A 155 -2.29 1.59 -9.66
C PHE A 155 -1.70 1.61 -8.27
N GLY A 156 -0.54 2.26 -8.11
CA GLY A 156 0.12 2.42 -6.81
C GLY A 156 -0.04 3.83 -6.26
N ARG A 157 0.19 4.00 -4.95
CA ARG A 157 0.05 5.26 -4.21
C ARG A 157 -1.32 5.93 -4.37
N VAL A 158 -2.35 5.08 -4.48
CA VAL A 158 -3.73 5.53 -4.63
C VAL A 158 -4.24 6.10 -3.31
N LEU A 159 -4.85 7.27 -3.37
CA LEU A 159 -5.55 7.86 -2.24
C LEU A 159 -6.93 7.21 -2.05
N PRO A 160 -7.49 7.19 -0.83
CA PRO A 160 -8.79 6.58 -0.57
C PRO A 160 -9.92 7.08 -1.49
N GLU A 161 -9.94 8.39 -1.75
CA GLU A 161 -10.94 9.03 -2.62
C GLU A 161 -10.81 8.58 -4.08
N GLN A 162 -9.58 8.38 -4.56
CA GLN A 162 -9.33 7.94 -5.92
C GLN A 162 -9.85 6.52 -6.18
N LYS A 163 -9.92 5.64 -5.16
CA LYS A 163 -10.43 4.27 -5.34
C LYS A 163 -11.85 4.25 -5.92
N SER A 164 -12.74 5.11 -5.43
CA SER A 164 -14.09 5.22 -5.98
C SER A 164 -14.11 5.87 -7.38
N GLN A 165 -13.18 6.78 -7.67
CA GLN A 165 -13.05 7.38 -9.00
C GLN A 165 -12.64 6.36 -10.06
N PHE A 166 -11.75 5.41 -9.74
CA PHE A 166 -11.40 4.30 -10.65
C PHE A 166 -12.61 3.43 -10.96
N VAL A 167 -13.42 3.08 -9.96
CA VAL A 167 -14.66 2.30 -10.16
C VAL A 167 -15.62 3.07 -11.06
N LYS A 168 -15.84 4.36 -10.80
CA LYS A 168 -16.70 5.23 -11.65
C LYS A 168 -16.22 5.31 -13.08
N ALA A 169 -14.90 5.46 -13.29
CA ALA A 169 -14.31 5.54 -14.62
C ALA A 169 -14.52 4.25 -15.43
N LEU A 170 -14.36 3.08 -14.80
CA LEU A 170 -14.64 1.79 -15.43
C LEU A 170 -16.11 1.62 -15.77
N LYS A 171 -17.03 1.98 -14.86
CA LYS A 171 -18.50 1.95 -15.12
C LYS A 171 -18.90 2.89 -16.23
N LYS A 172 -18.33 4.10 -16.30
CA LYS A 172 -18.57 5.08 -17.38
C LYS A 172 -18.19 4.52 -18.76
N GLN A 173 -17.22 3.59 -18.81
CA GLN A 173 -16.83 2.88 -20.01
C GLN A 173 -17.73 1.66 -20.34
N GLY A 174 -18.83 1.48 -19.61
CA GLY A 174 -19.77 0.38 -19.80
C GLY A 174 -19.32 -0.96 -19.21
N ARG A 175 -18.31 -0.95 -18.30
CA ARG A 175 -17.87 -2.17 -17.61
C ARG A 175 -18.75 -2.45 -16.40
N THR A 176 -19.05 -3.73 -16.18
CA THR A 176 -19.58 -4.21 -14.88
C THR A 176 -18.40 -4.44 -13.94
N VAL A 177 -18.41 -3.77 -12.80
CA VAL A 177 -17.26 -3.70 -11.89
C VAL A 177 -17.54 -4.44 -10.60
N ALA A 178 -16.72 -5.45 -10.29
CA ALA A 178 -16.63 -6.05 -8.96
C ALA A 178 -15.45 -5.41 -8.20
N MET A 179 -15.68 -4.97 -6.98
CA MET A 179 -14.65 -4.41 -6.09
C MET A 179 -14.43 -5.32 -4.89
N THR A 180 -13.17 -5.71 -4.67
CA THR A 180 -12.77 -6.44 -3.45
C THR A 180 -11.93 -5.51 -2.58
N GLY A 181 -12.23 -5.44 -1.29
CA GLY A 181 -11.50 -4.61 -0.33
C GLY A 181 -11.53 -5.17 1.09
N ASP A 182 -10.59 -4.71 1.92
CA ASP A 182 -10.43 -5.13 3.31
C ASP A 182 -10.39 -3.98 4.31
N GLY A 183 -10.18 -2.76 3.84
CA GLY A 183 -9.95 -1.58 4.66
C GLY A 183 -11.10 -0.57 4.69
N VAL A 184 -11.06 0.30 5.70
CA VAL A 184 -11.96 1.48 5.79
C VAL A 184 -11.83 2.36 4.55
N ASN A 185 -10.64 2.42 3.95
CA ASN A 185 -10.33 3.19 2.75
C ASN A 185 -11.00 2.65 1.48
N ASP A 186 -11.58 1.44 1.54
CA ASP A 186 -12.26 0.81 0.40
C ASP A 186 -13.77 1.03 0.38
N VAL A 187 -14.34 1.52 1.49
CA VAL A 187 -15.79 1.64 1.70
C VAL A 187 -16.48 2.40 0.57
N LEU A 188 -15.93 3.52 0.11
CA LEU A 188 -16.52 4.31 -0.98
C LEU A 188 -16.49 3.55 -2.32
N ALA A 189 -15.39 2.86 -2.61
CA ALA A 189 -15.24 2.05 -3.82
C ALA A 189 -16.15 0.81 -3.79
N LEU A 190 -16.26 0.14 -2.63
CA LEU A 190 -17.18 -0.99 -2.43
C LEU A 190 -18.64 -0.59 -2.69
N LYS A 191 -19.06 0.58 -2.19
CA LYS A 191 -20.42 1.10 -2.42
C LYS A 191 -20.69 1.53 -3.85
N GLU A 192 -19.67 1.95 -4.58
CA GLU A 192 -19.76 2.41 -5.96
C GLU A 192 -19.85 1.24 -6.95
N ALA A 193 -19.25 0.10 -6.63
CA ALA A 193 -19.17 -1.07 -7.50
C ALA A 193 -20.54 -1.74 -7.74
N ASP A 194 -20.67 -2.45 -8.85
CA ASP A 194 -21.87 -3.24 -9.17
C ASP A 194 -21.95 -4.52 -8.33
N CYS A 195 -20.77 -5.07 -7.96
CA CYS A 195 -20.63 -6.14 -6.99
C CYS A 195 -19.51 -5.81 -6.01
N SER A 196 -19.75 -5.99 -4.72
CA SER A 196 -18.75 -5.68 -3.69
C SER A 196 -18.51 -6.87 -2.76
N ILE A 197 -17.20 -7.13 -2.53
CA ILE A 197 -16.74 -8.26 -1.74
C ILE A 197 -15.79 -7.72 -0.67
N ALA A 198 -16.07 -8.00 0.60
CA ALA A 198 -15.14 -7.71 1.68
C ALA A 198 -14.43 -8.97 2.15
N MET A 199 -13.17 -8.81 2.54
CA MET A 199 -12.44 -9.90 3.18
C MET A 199 -12.95 -10.10 4.62
N ALA A 200 -13.22 -11.33 5.02
CA ALA A 200 -13.69 -11.65 6.38
C ALA A 200 -12.67 -11.25 7.47
N SER A 201 -11.38 -11.12 7.12
CA SER A 201 -10.33 -10.60 7.99
C SER A 201 -10.16 -9.07 7.93
N GLY A 202 -10.99 -8.40 7.14
CA GLY A 202 -10.93 -6.95 6.93
C GLY A 202 -11.58 -6.15 8.05
N SER A 203 -11.73 -4.85 7.83
CA SER A 203 -12.39 -3.94 8.77
C SER A 203 -13.90 -4.18 8.80
N GLU A 204 -14.51 -3.96 9.96
CA GLU A 204 -15.97 -4.04 10.12
C GLU A 204 -16.70 -3.10 9.14
N ALA A 205 -16.14 -1.92 8.91
CA ALA A 205 -16.70 -0.95 7.96
C ALA A 205 -16.73 -1.47 6.52
N ALA A 206 -15.69 -2.19 6.08
CA ALA A 206 -15.65 -2.81 4.76
C ALA A 206 -16.68 -3.95 4.66
N MET A 207 -16.76 -4.80 5.70
CA MET A 207 -17.75 -5.89 5.75
C MET A 207 -19.20 -5.39 5.71
N GLN A 208 -19.50 -4.29 6.42
CA GLN A 208 -20.84 -3.68 6.40
C GLN A 208 -21.16 -2.98 5.08
N ALA A 209 -20.17 -2.53 4.34
CA ALA A 209 -20.36 -1.85 3.05
C ALA A 209 -20.50 -2.81 1.87
N ALA A 210 -20.02 -4.05 2.01
CA ALA A 210 -19.99 -5.03 0.94
C ALA A 210 -21.28 -5.87 0.86
N GLN A 211 -21.58 -6.38 -0.33
CA GLN A 211 -22.70 -7.29 -0.59
C GLN A 211 -22.36 -8.74 -0.20
N VAL A 212 -21.06 -9.08 -0.26
CA VAL A 212 -20.53 -10.42 0.05
C VAL A 212 -19.35 -10.28 1.01
N VAL A 213 -19.25 -11.17 1.98
CA VAL A 213 -18.14 -11.27 2.93
C VAL A 213 -17.58 -12.69 2.94
#